data_79c8d6575449f2d300d967181ea22113
#
_entry.id   79c8d6575449f2d300d967181ea22113
#
_cell.length_a   1.000
_cell.length_b   1.000
_cell.length_c   1.000
_cell.angle_alpha   90.00
_cell.angle_beta   90.00
_cell.angle_gamma   90.00
#
_symmetry.space_group_name_H-M   'P 1'
#
loop_
_entity.id
_entity.type
_entity.pdbx_description
1 polymer ?
#
loop_
_entity_poly.entity_id
_entity_poly.type
_entity_poly.pdbx_seq_one_letter_code
_entity_poly.pdbx_strand_id
1 'polypeptide(L)'
;MTTTSSAKRTTQPITSSPYTSLRNAGRATFVWVVIFIAFHIYWALGGHFGFGDAPTTIPPQRNLAAKIFSLIILGMFIVGTIVPLALYHNWGRRIPAWILSWCCWIGGGLLSLRGLAGVLDSLLRGTGLMHQGLTGLSYEQELGVAHPSAYTLISGSAIDLYFALGGVLFLWAAVAHGRSRRARGTTV
;
A
#
# COMPACT_ATOMS: atom_id res chain seq x y z
N MET A 1 -27.94 -57.33 -17.61
CA MET A 1 -28.11 -56.17 -16.73
C MET A 1 -26.73 -55.53 -16.51
N THR A 2 -26.41 -54.51 -17.26
CA THR A 2 -25.12 -53.79 -17.21
C THR A 2 -25.35 -52.50 -16.47
N THR A 3 -24.82 -52.40 -15.25
CA THR A 3 -24.89 -51.21 -14.40
C THR A 3 -23.75 -50.24 -14.81
N THR A 4 -24.11 -49.18 -15.51
CA THR A 4 -23.20 -48.07 -15.83
C THR A 4 -22.97 -47.21 -14.58
N SER A 5 -21.80 -47.35 -13.95
CA SER A 5 -21.34 -46.49 -12.85
C SER A 5 -20.99 -45.12 -13.41
N SER A 6 -21.85 -44.12 -13.18
CA SER A 6 -21.60 -42.71 -13.49
C SER A 6 -20.58 -42.14 -12.48
N ALA A 7 -19.33 -42.04 -12.85
CA ALA A 7 -18.30 -41.41 -12.04
C ALA A 7 -18.57 -39.89 -11.95
N LYS A 8 -19.00 -39.45 -10.79
CA LYS A 8 -19.23 -38.04 -10.43
C LYS A 8 -17.88 -37.31 -10.48
N ARG A 9 -17.64 -36.57 -11.56
CA ARG A 9 -16.42 -35.74 -11.74
C ARG A 9 -16.46 -34.60 -10.71
N THR A 10 -15.82 -34.78 -9.57
CA THR A 10 -15.65 -33.74 -8.56
C THR A 10 -14.77 -32.65 -9.17
N THR A 11 -15.37 -31.53 -9.55
CA THR A 11 -14.64 -30.31 -9.94
C THR A 11 -13.83 -29.82 -8.74
N GLN A 12 -12.53 -30.12 -8.70
CA GLN A 12 -11.64 -29.54 -7.71
C GLN A 12 -11.59 -28.01 -7.96
N PRO A 13 -11.71 -27.20 -6.90
CA PRO A 13 -11.54 -25.76 -7.04
C PRO A 13 -10.14 -25.46 -7.57
N ILE A 14 -10.05 -24.60 -8.59
CA ILE A 14 -8.78 -24.14 -9.19
C ILE A 14 -8.06 -23.30 -8.15
N THR A 15 -7.32 -23.92 -7.24
CA THR A 15 -6.43 -23.22 -6.33
C THR A 15 -5.19 -22.80 -7.13
N SER A 16 -5.00 -21.50 -7.31
CA SER A 16 -3.79 -20.97 -7.96
C SER A 16 -2.54 -21.47 -7.25
N SER A 17 -1.55 -21.93 -8.02
CA SER A 17 -0.26 -22.35 -7.47
C SER A 17 0.31 -21.27 -6.55
N PRO A 18 0.93 -21.64 -5.40
CA PRO A 18 1.56 -20.66 -4.49
C PRO A 18 2.56 -19.74 -5.18
N TYR A 19 3.23 -20.21 -6.22
CA TYR A 19 4.18 -19.42 -7.03
C TYR A 19 3.47 -18.41 -7.93
N THR A 20 2.33 -18.77 -8.51
CA THR A 20 1.51 -17.83 -9.31
C THR A 20 0.96 -16.72 -8.42
N SER A 21 0.48 -17.05 -7.24
CA SER A 21 0.01 -16.06 -6.26
C SER A 21 1.11 -15.10 -5.84
N LEU A 22 2.33 -15.58 -5.53
CA LEU A 22 3.47 -14.75 -5.18
C LEU A 22 3.87 -13.80 -6.31
N ARG A 23 3.94 -14.30 -7.55
CA ARG A 23 4.27 -13.50 -8.72
C ARG A 23 3.24 -12.40 -8.96
N ASN A 24 1.96 -12.72 -8.84
CA ASN A 24 0.87 -11.75 -9.05
C ASN A 24 0.86 -10.70 -7.93
N ALA A 25 1.03 -11.10 -6.67
CA ALA A 25 1.14 -10.18 -5.55
C ALA A 25 2.34 -9.25 -5.71
N GLY A 26 3.53 -9.77 -6.03
CA GLY A 26 4.72 -8.95 -6.25
C GLY A 26 4.54 -7.95 -7.40
N ARG A 27 3.94 -8.37 -8.52
CA ARG A 27 3.67 -7.47 -9.65
C ARG A 27 2.65 -6.38 -9.31
N ALA A 28 1.54 -6.75 -8.66
CA ALA A 28 0.53 -5.78 -8.26
C ALA A 28 1.08 -4.74 -7.28
N THR A 29 1.86 -5.19 -6.29
CA THR A 29 2.53 -4.31 -5.34
C THR A 29 3.54 -3.41 -6.05
N PHE A 30 4.33 -3.93 -6.98
CA PHE A 30 5.28 -3.14 -7.76
C PHE A 30 4.60 -2.05 -8.59
N VAL A 31 3.52 -2.40 -9.31
CA VAL A 31 2.75 -1.42 -10.09
C VAL A 31 2.19 -0.32 -9.20
N TRP A 32 1.66 -0.69 -8.03
CA TRP A 32 1.18 0.27 -7.03
C TRP A 32 2.29 1.25 -6.60
N VAL A 33 3.50 0.73 -6.29
CA VAL A 33 4.64 1.58 -5.90
C VAL A 33 5.08 2.49 -7.05
N VAL A 34 5.11 2.01 -8.29
CA VAL A 34 5.49 2.83 -9.45
C VAL A 34 4.51 3.99 -9.64
N ILE A 35 3.20 3.74 -9.54
CA ILE A 35 2.19 4.78 -9.59
C ILE A 35 2.38 5.79 -8.46
N PHE A 36 2.66 5.32 -7.25
CA PHE A 36 2.93 6.16 -6.09
C PHE A 36 4.13 7.09 -6.30
N ILE A 37 5.23 6.55 -6.81
CA ILE A 37 6.44 7.32 -7.13
C ILE A 37 6.16 8.33 -8.25
N ALA A 38 5.42 7.94 -9.29
CA ALA A 38 5.07 8.83 -10.39
C ALA A 38 4.29 10.06 -9.92
N PHE A 39 3.32 9.88 -9.00
CA PHE A 39 2.60 11.00 -8.38
C PHE A 39 3.54 11.88 -7.55
N HIS A 40 4.47 11.30 -6.79
CA HIS A 40 5.42 12.08 -6.01
C HIS A 40 6.37 12.90 -6.88
N ILE A 41 6.82 12.35 -8.01
CA ILE A 41 7.62 13.10 -8.99
C ILE A 41 6.78 14.23 -9.60
N TYR A 42 5.52 13.95 -10.00
CA TYR A 42 4.60 14.96 -10.53
C TYR A 42 4.41 16.13 -9.56
N TRP A 43 4.22 15.85 -8.26
CA TRP A 43 4.10 16.87 -7.22
C TRP A 43 5.41 17.62 -6.98
N ALA A 44 6.54 16.92 -7.00
CA ALA A 44 7.86 17.53 -6.86
C ALA A 44 8.18 18.51 -8.00
N LEU A 45 7.59 18.28 -9.18
CA LEU A 45 7.69 19.18 -10.34
C LEU A 45 6.66 20.34 -10.31
N GLY A 46 5.91 20.49 -9.22
CA GLY A 46 4.92 21.57 -9.05
C GLY A 46 3.51 21.23 -9.52
N GLY A 47 3.21 19.95 -9.79
CA GLY A 47 1.85 19.53 -10.09
C GLY A 47 0.93 19.66 -8.88
N HIS A 48 -0.34 20.07 -9.10
CA HIS A 48 -1.31 20.33 -8.02
C HIS A 48 -2.46 19.31 -7.96
N PHE A 49 -2.56 18.41 -8.91
CA PHE A 49 -3.64 17.43 -8.93
C PHE A 49 -3.62 16.56 -7.66
N GLY A 50 -4.74 16.49 -6.97
CA GLY A 50 -4.89 15.72 -5.72
C GLY A 50 -4.62 16.51 -4.43
N PHE A 51 -4.07 17.73 -4.49
CA PHE A 51 -3.80 18.55 -3.30
C PHE A 51 -4.94 19.51 -2.93
N GLY A 52 -5.92 19.68 -3.80
CA GLY A 52 -7.07 20.54 -3.51
C GLY A 52 -6.69 22.01 -3.33
N ASP A 53 -7.16 22.59 -2.24
CA ASP A 53 -6.96 24.01 -1.90
C ASP A 53 -5.60 24.31 -1.26
N ALA A 54 -4.72 23.29 -1.09
CA ALA A 54 -3.42 23.49 -0.46
C ALA A 54 -2.55 24.46 -1.30
N PRO A 55 -1.95 25.49 -0.68
CA PRO A 55 -1.19 26.51 -1.40
C PRO A 55 0.15 26.00 -1.95
N THR A 56 0.69 24.95 -1.36
CA THR A 56 1.97 24.34 -1.76
C THR A 56 1.87 22.83 -1.71
N THR A 57 2.38 22.14 -2.73
CA THR A 57 2.38 20.68 -2.82
C THR A 57 3.45 20.05 -1.94
N ILE A 58 4.61 20.70 -1.80
CA ILE A 58 5.71 20.25 -0.96
C ILE A 58 6.21 21.43 -0.14
N PRO A 59 6.13 21.38 1.21
CA PRO A 59 6.68 22.42 2.06
C PRO A 59 8.21 22.56 1.88
N PRO A 60 8.76 23.78 1.90
CA PRO A 60 10.19 23.98 1.80
C PRO A 60 10.90 23.36 3.01
N GLN A 61 11.93 22.56 2.75
CA GLN A 61 12.70 21.87 3.79
C GLN A 61 13.68 22.81 4.46
N ARG A 62 13.22 23.53 5.48
CA ARG A 62 13.98 24.60 6.14
C ARG A 62 14.86 24.12 7.30
N ASN A 63 14.63 22.94 7.85
CA ASN A 63 15.33 22.44 9.02
C ASN A 63 15.90 21.02 8.82
N LEU A 64 16.81 20.60 9.69
CA LEU A 64 17.47 19.30 9.64
C LEU A 64 16.46 18.14 9.78
N ALA A 65 15.44 18.28 10.62
CA ALA A 65 14.42 17.24 10.82
C ALA A 65 13.64 16.98 9.53
N ALA A 66 13.25 18.03 8.78
CA ALA A 66 12.56 17.89 7.50
C ALA A 66 13.45 17.20 6.44
N LYS A 67 14.76 17.50 6.43
CA LYS A 67 15.71 16.83 5.52
C LYS A 67 15.86 15.35 5.86
N ILE A 68 16.00 15.00 7.14
CA ILE A 68 16.08 13.60 7.59
C ILE A 68 14.78 12.86 7.21
N PHE A 69 13.62 13.46 7.46
CA PHE A 69 12.34 12.89 7.10
C PHE A 69 12.22 12.60 5.58
N SER A 70 12.68 13.52 4.75
CA SER A 70 12.71 13.33 3.29
C SER A 70 13.65 12.21 2.85
N LEU A 71 14.81 12.05 3.51
CA LEU A 71 15.71 10.93 3.25
C LEU A 71 15.09 9.59 3.64
N ILE A 72 14.34 9.54 4.74
CA ILE A 72 13.60 8.35 5.15
C ILE A 72 12.56 7.99 4.09
N ILE A 73 11.77 8.97 3.61
CA ILE A 73 10.78 8.75 2.54
C ILE A 73 11.45 8.23 1.27
N LEU A 74 12.57 8.82 0.87
CA LEU A 74 13.33 8.36 -0.30
C LEU A 74 13.81 6.91 -0.11
N GLY A 75 14.34 6.58 1.07
CA GLY A 75 14.70 5.21 1.43
C GLY A 75 13.52 4.24 1.35
N MET A 76 12.34 4.66 1.81
CA MET A 76 11.12 3.87 1.69
C MET A 76 10.70 3.63 0.24
N PHE A 77 10.88 4.59 -0.68
CA PHE A 77 10.63 4.39 -2.11
C PHE A 77 11.56 3.36 -2.72
N ILE A 78 12.85 3.41 -2.38
CA ILE A 78 13.85 2.45 -2.86
C ILE A 78 13.49 1.04 -2.36
N VAL A 79 13.27 0.87 -1.07
CA VAL A 79 12.90 -0.42 -0.47
C VAL A 79 11.55 -0.91 -1.02
N GLY A 80 10.55 -0.01 -1.11
CA GLY A 80 9.23 -0.29 -1.65
C GLY A 80 9.26 -0.75 -3.10
N THR A 81 10.24 -0.33 -3.89
CA THR A 81 10.45 -0.78 -5.28
C THR A 81 11.20 -2.11 -5.34
N ILE A 82 12.28 -2.24 -4.57
CA ILE A 82 13.16 -3.42 -4.61
C ILE A 82 12.45 -4.66 -4.07
N VAL A 83 11.72 -4.53 -2.95
CA VAL A 83 11.09 -5.68 -2.27
C VAL A 83 10.07 -6.39 -3.16
N PRO A 84 9.07 -5.74 -3.77
CA PRO A 84 8.14 -6.41 -4.68
C PRO A 84 8.83 -7.07 -5.87
N LEU A 85 9.84 -6.42 -6.46
CA LEU A 85 10.64 -7.00 -7.55
C LEU A 85 11.36 -8.26 -7.10
N ALA A 86 11.99 -8.25 -5.93
CA ALA A 86 12.73 -9.38 -5.38
C ALA A 86 11.83 -10.62 -5.16
N LEU A 87 10.53 -10.43 -4.88
CA LEU A 87 9.61 -11.53 -4.63
C LEU A 87 9.39 -12.45 -5.84
N TYR A 88 9.50 -11.94 -7.07
CA TYR A 88 9.23 -12.73 -8.28
C TYR A 88 10.41 -12.84 -9.26
N HIS A 89 11.53 -12.13 -9.00
CA HIS A 89 12.74 -12.26 -9.80
C HIS A 89 13.75 -13.23 -9.17
N ASN A 90 14.57 -13.86 -10.02
CA ASN A 90 15.56 -14.86 -9.55
C ASN A 90 16.64 -14.28 -8.63
N TRP A 91 17.03 -13.02 -8.84
CA TRP A 91 18.01 -12.36 -7.99
C TRP A 91 17.53 -12.17 -6.53
N GLY A 92 16.23 -12.05 -6.33
CA GLY A 92 15.65 -11.94 -4.98
C GLY A 92 15.88 -13.17 -4.11
N ARG A 93 16.21 -14.32 -4.69
CA ARG A 93 16.62 -15.51 -3.93
C ARG A 93 17.93 -15.35 -3.19
N ARG A 94 18.76 -14.35 -3.54
CA ARG A 94 19.99 -14.00 -2.82
C ARG A 94 19.72 -13.22 -1.54
N ILE A 95 18.56 -12.61 -1.43
CA ILE A 95 18.14 -11.87 -0.24
C ILE A 95 17.57 -12.87 0.78
N PRO A 96 18.02 -12.83 2.04
CA PRO A 96 17.45 -13.65 3.10
C PRO A 96 15.94 -13.50 3.15
N ALA A 97 15.22 -14.60 3.10
CA ALA A 97 13.77 -14.60 2.97
C ALA A 97 13.04 -13.93 4.16
N TRP A 98 13.67 -13.90 5.34
CA TRP A 98 13.13 -13.20 6.51
C TRP A 98 13.11 -11.68 6.30
N ILE A 99 14.13 -11.11 5.62
CA ILE A 99 14.19 -9.68 5.30
C ILE A 99 13.00 -9.30 4.40
N LEU A 100 12.80 -10.04 3.30
CA LEU A 100 11.67 -9.79 2.40
C LEU A 100 10.32 -9.90 3.12
N SER A 101 10.19 -10.90 3.99
CA SER A 101 8.98 -11.10 4.80
C SER A 101 8.73 -9.91 5.73
N TRP A 102 9.73 -9.50 6.50
CA TRP A 102 9.61 -8.35 7.41
C TRP A 102 9.31 -7.05 6.67
N CYS A 103 9.99 -6.77 5.56
CA CYS A 103 9.71 -5.60 4.75
C CYS A 103 8.24 -5.57 4.26
N CYS A 104 7.71 -6.71 3.81
CA CYS A 104 6.31 -6.78 3.40
C CYS A 104 5.33 -6.60 4.57
N TRP A 105 5.60 -7.21 5.74
CA TRP A 105 4.73 -7.07 6.91
C TRP A 105 4.76 -5.65 7.48
N ILE A 106 5.95 -5.06 7.64
CA ILE A 106 6.10 -3.69 8.15
C ILE A 106 5.49 -2.70 7.16
N GLY A 107 5.83 -2.79 5.87
CA GLY A 107 5.26 -1.92 4.85
C GLY A 107 3.75 -2.04 4.77
N GLY A 108 3.21 -3.27 4.76
CA GLY A 108 1.78 -3.52 4.75
C GLY A 108 1.07 -2.99 6.00
N GLY A 109 1.65 -3.20 7.19
CA GLY A 109 1.12 -2.69 8.45
C GLY A 109 1.08 -1.16 8.50
N LEU A 110 2.18 -0.49 8.17
CA LEU A 110 2.28 0.96 8.18
C LEU A 110 1.34 1.62 7.16
N LEU A 111 1.28 1.09 5.92
CA LEU A 111 0.39 1.60 4.89
C LEU A 111 -1.09 1.38 5.25
N SER A 112 -1.44 0.21 5.81
CA SER A 112 -2.79 -0.06 6.29
C SER A 112 -3.17 0.87 7.43
N LEU A 113 -2.29 1.06 8.41
CA LEU A 113 -2.53 1.95 9.54
C LEU A 113 -2.75 3.39 9.06
N ARG A 114 -1.87 3.90 8.16
CA ARG A 114 -2.00 5.25 7.58
C ARG A 114 -3.29 5.40 6.79
N GLY A 115 -3.61 4.46 5.92
CA GLY A 115 -4.80 4.53 5.09
C GLY A 115 -6.09 4.40 5.89
N LEU A 116 -6.17 3.42 6.80
CA LEU A 116 -7.36 3.22 7.63
C LEU A 116 -7.59 4.37 8.60
N ALA A 117 -6.53 4.92 9.21
CA ALA A 117 -6.65 6.08 10.08
C ALA A 117 -7.21 7.29 9.32
N GLY A 118 -6.73 7.56 8.09
CA GLY A 118 -7.24 8.67 7.28
C GLY A 118 -8.69 8.46 6.82
N VAL A 119 -9.04 7.25 6.39
CA VAL A 119 -10.43 6.93 6.05
C VAL A 119 -11.35 7.09 7.26
N LEU A 120 -10.92 6.61 8.43
CA LEU A 120 -11.71 6.76 9.66
C LEU A 120 -11.84 8.23 10.07
N ASP A 121 -10.76 9.01 9.98
CA ASP A 121 -10.80 10.46 10.24
C ASP A 121 -11.81 11.17 9.33
N SER A 122 -11.75 10.89 8.02
CA SER A 122 -12.68 11.44 7.03
C SER A 122 -14.14 11.07 7.33
N LEU A 123 -14.40 9.83 7.77
CA LEU A 123 -15.74 9.38 8.14
C LEU A 123 -16.24 10.07 9.41
N LEU A 124 -15.40 10.20 10.46
CA LEU A 124 -15.77 10.84 11.71
C LEU A 124 -16.10 12.33 11.51
N ARG A 125 -15.33 13.03 10.69
CA ARG A 125 -15.58 14.43 10.33
C ARG A 125 -16.82 14.56 9.45
N GLY A 126 -16.94 13.72 8.40
CA GLY A 126 -18.06 13.75 7.46
C GLY A 126 -19.42 13.42 8.07
N THR A 127 -19.45 12.57 9.10
CA THR A 127 -20.67 12.26 9.87
C THR A 127 -20.98 13.26 10.98
N GLY A 128 -20.06 14.20 11.26
CA GLY A 128 -20.21 15.17 12.35
C GLY A 128 -19.99 14.58 13.75
N LEU A 129 -19.60 13.30 13.86
CA LEU A 129 -19.33 12.66 15.16
C LEU A 129 -18.13 13.29 15.87
N MET A 130 -17.10 13.71 15.12
CA MET A 130 -15.92 14.37 15.64
C MET A 130 -15.49 15.49 14.68
N HIS A 131 -15.80 16.74 14.98
CA HIS A 131 -15.45 17.89 14.15
C HIS A 131 -13.93 18.10 13.98
N GLN A 132 -13.14 17.67 14.96
CA GLN A 132 -11.67 17.77 14.94
C GLN A 132 -10.98 16.46 14.52
N GLY A 133 -11.75 15.46 14.05
CA GLY A 133 -11.23 14.17 13.63
C GLY A 133 -10.44 13.41 14.70
N LEU A 134 -9.62 12.46 14.27
CA LEU A 134 -8.76 11.64 15.15
C LEU A 134 -7.56 12.41 15.70
N THR A 135 -7.09 13.43 14.98
CA THR A 135 -5.90 14.21 15.34
C THR A 135 -6.21 15.28 16.38
N GLY A 136 -7.49 15.60 16.60
CA GLY A 136 -7.92 16.73 17.43
C GLY A 136 -7.65 18.11 16.79
N LEU A 137 -7.26 18.16 15.52
CA LEU A 137 -6.97 19.38 14.77
C LEU A 137 -8.17 19.80 13.93
N SER A 138 -8.42 21.11 13.82
CA SER A 138 -9.38 21.63 12.85
C SER A 138 -8.82 21.57 11.43
N TYR A 139 -9.69 21.69 10.41
CA TYR A 139 -9.24 21.78 9.01
C TYR A 139 -8.29 22.96 8.78
N GLU A 140 -8.51 24.08 9.45
CA GLU A 140 -7.63 25.23 9.36
C GLU A 140 -6.22 24.94 9.90
N GLN A 141 -6.13 24.17 10.99
CA GLN A 141 -4.83 23.77 11.55
C GLN A 141 -4.12 22.71 10.69
N GLU A 142 -4.87 21.81 10.08
CA GLU A 142 -4.33 20.69 9.30
C GLU A 142 -4.05 21.07 7.83
N LEU A 143 -4.99 21.76 7.19
CA LEU A 143 -4.95 22.07 5.75
C LEU A 143 -4.63 23.55 5.47
N GLY A 144 -4.62 24.41 6.49
CA GLY A 144 -4.49 25.86 6.33
C GLY A 144 -5.75 26.55 5.78
N VAL A 145 -6.89 25.84 5.71
CA VAL A 145 -8.16 26.32 5.17
C VAL A 145 -9.30 25.90 6.09
N ALA A 146 -10.05 26.87 6.62
CA ALA A 146 -11.14 26.60 7.58
C ALA A 146 -12.31 25.84 6.92
N HIS A 147 -12.59 26.09 5.64
CA HIS A 147 -13.66 25.47 4.88
C HIS A 147 -13.10 24.86 3.58
N PRO A 148 -12.53 23.64 3.64
CA PRO A 148 -11.97 22.98 2.45
C PRO A 148 -13.08 22.66 1.44
N SER A 149 -12.74 22.77 0.14
CA SER A 149 -13.64 22.40 -0.94
C SER A 149 -13.95 20.90 -0.93
N ALA A 150 -15.06 20.51 -1.53
CA ALA A 150 -15.41 19.11 -1.73
C ALA A 150 -14.29 18.34 -2.48
N TYR A 151 -13.61 19.00 -3.42
CA TYR A 151 -12.47 18.45 -4.13
C TYR A 151 -11.32 18.09 -3.19
N THR A 152 -10.98 18.97 -2.25
CA THR A 152 -9.93 18.73 -1.24
C THR A 152 -10.27 17.53 -0.37
N LEU A 153 -11.51 17.43 0.13
CA LEU A 153 -11.96 16.34 0.98
C LEU A 153 -11.95 14.99 0.23
N ILE A 154 -12.46 14.97 -1.00
CA ILE A 154 -12.47 13.75 -1.85
C ILE A 154 -11.05 13.34 -2.19
N SER A 155 -10.17 14.28 -2.54
CA SER A 155 -8.76 14.00 -2.87
C SER A 155 -8.03 13.39 -1.67
N GLY A 156 -8.21 13.95 -0.46
CA GLY A 156 -7.65 13.41 0.77
C GLY A 156 -8.10 11.97 1.01
N SER A 157 -9.42 11.74 0.96
CA SER A 157 -9.98 10.39 1.13
C SER A 157 -9.50 9.39 0.06
N ALA A 158 -9.33 9.84 -1.19
CA ALA A 158 -8.79 9.00 -2.27
C ALA A 158 -7.32 8.61 -2.01
N ILE A 159 -6.52 9.53 -1.49
CA ILE A 159 -5.13 9.25 -1.07
C ILE A 159 -5.11 8.24 0.07
N ASP A 160 -5.97 8.38 1.08
CA ASP A 160 -6.06 7.45 2.20
C ASP A 160 -6.48 6.04 1.76
N LEU A 161 -7.45 5.93 0.87
CA LEU A 161 -7.84 4.65 0.24
C LEU A 161 -6.70 4.05 -0.59
N TYR A 162 -5.92 4.88 -1.28
CA TYR A 162 -4.75 4.43 -2.01
C TYR A 162 -3.68 3.84 -1.09
N PHE A 163 -3.43 4.43 0.09
CA PHE A 163 -2.56 3.87 1.11
C PHE A 163 -3.11 2.55 1.67
N ALA A 164 -4.41 2.48 1.97
CA ALA A 164 -5.04 1.25 2.44
C ALA A 164 -4.90 0.11 1.42
N LEU A 165 -5.11 0.41 0.13
CA LEU A 165 -4.89 -0.55 -0.96
C LEU A 165 -3.44 -1.05 -1.00
N GLY A 166 -2.47 -0.14 -0.88
CA GLY A 166 -1.04 -0.49 -0.79
C GLY A 166 -0.77 -1.43 0.38
N GLY A 167 -1.36 -1.15 1.54
CA GLY A 167 -1.28 -2.02 2.70
C GLY A 167 -1.77 -3.44 2.41
N VAL A 168 -2.94 -3.58 1.81
CA VAL A 168 -3.50 -4.88 1.40
C VAL A 168 -2.58 -5.61 0.43
N LEU A 169 -2.02 -4.92 -0.55
CA LEU A 169 -1.12 -5.53 -1.55
C LEU A 169 0.18 -6.04 -0.92
N PHE A 170 0.80 -5.27 -0.02
CA PHE A 170 2.01 -5.69 0.71
C PHE A 170 1.72 -6.86 1.65
N LEU A 171 0.58 -6.87 2.37
CA LEU A 171 0.17 -7.98 3.22
C LEU A 171 -0.13 -9.24 2.40
N TRP A 172 -0.77 -9.10 1.24
CA TRP A 172 -0.95 -10.21 0.31
C TRP A 172 0.39 -10.77 -0.16
N ALA A 173 1.35 -9.91 -0.50
CA ALA A 173 2.70 -10.31 -0.87
C ALA A 173 3.42 -11.05 0.27
N ALA A 174 3.28 -10.60 1.52
CA ALA A 174 3.83 -11.27 2.71
C ALA A 174 3.27 -12.68 2.89
N VAL A 175 1.94 -12.83 2.81
CA VAL A 175 1.25 -14.12 2.94
C VAL A 175 1.62 -15.06 1.80
N ALA A 176 1.63 -14.58 0.54
CA ALA A 176 2.00 -15.36 -0.63
C ALA A 176 3.46 -15.84 -0.55
N HIS A 177 4.37 -14.97 -0.06
CA HIS A 177 5.77 -15.33 0.18
C HIS A 177 5.91 -16.44 1.22
N GLY A 178 5.21 -16.34 2.34
CA GLY A 178 5.20 -17.37 3.38
C GLY A 178 4.67 -18.72 2.88
N ARG A 179 3.58 -18.72 2.10
CA ARG A 179 3.01 -19.93 1.49
C ARG A 179 3.97 -20.60 0.50
N SER A 180 4.63 -19.80 -0.34
CA SER A 180 5.58 -20.33 -1.32
C SER A 180 6.82 -20.96 -0.67
N ARG A 181 7.25 -20.47 0.48
CA ARG A 181 8.34 -21.03 1.27
C ARG A 181 7.96 -22.39 1.89
N ARG A 182 6.77 -22.47 2.49
CA ARG A 182 6.28 -23.74 3.09
C ARG A 182 6.18 -24.83 2.03
N ALA A 183 5.68 -24.50 0.83
CA ALA A 183 5.59 -25.45 -0.27
C ALA A 183 6.96 -26.00 -0.73
N ARG A 184 8.04 -25.21 -0.59
CA ARG A 184 9.41 -25.69 -0.90
C ARG A 184 9.99 -26.60 0.18
N GLY A 185 9.63 -26.36 1.45
CA GLY A 185 10.14 -27.18 2.57
C GLY A 185 9.49 -28.55 2.70
N THR A 186 8.36 -28.80 2.04
CA THR A 186 7.65 -30.09 2.06
C THR A 186 8.08 -31.03 0.92
N THR A 187 8.96 -30.58 0.00
CA THR A 187 9.47 -31.37 -1.14
C THR A 187 10.87 -31.95 -0.90
N VAL A 188 11.38 -31.91 0.32
CA VAL A 188 12.61 -32.58 0.79
C VAL A 188 12.22 -33.67 1.76
#